data_7bcdbac0aa6423c737297b86f0de3a01
#
_entry.id   7bcdbac0aa6423c737297b86f0de3a01
#
_cell.length_a   1.000
_cell.length_b   1.000
_cell.length_c   1.000
_cell.angle_alpha   90.00
_cell.angle_beta   90.00
_cell.angle_gamma   90.00
#
_symmetry.space_group_name_H-M   'P 1'
#
loop_
_entity.id
_entity.type
_entity.pdbx_description
1 polymer ?
#
loop_
_entity_poly.entity_id
_entity_poly.type
_entity_poly.pdbx_seq_one_letter_code
_entity_poly.pdbx_strand_id
1 'polypeptide(L)' 'MSGYLFNLHNDAQVEKLGSMALVDDDAALAFGKQVIRDLLDKDKERYSGWTLEITEGDRRVASIGFGAERID' A
#
# COMPACT_ATOMS: atom_id res chain seq x y z
N MET A 1 5.44 9.32 -16.80
CA MET A 1 5.58 8.57 -15.54
C MET A 1 5.39 9.48 -14.36
N SER A 2 4.76 8.98 -13.33
CA SER A 2 4.47 9.74 -12.13
C SER A 2 5.12 9.12 -10.92
N GLY A 3 5.45 9.96 -9.95
CA GLY A 3 6.01 9.49 -8.69
C GLY A 3 4.90 9.19 -7.70
N TYR A 4 4.85 7.96 -7.24
CA TYR A 4 3.87 7.52 -6.26
C TYR A 4 4.55 7.24 -4.93
N LEU A 5 3.90 7.68 -3.86
CA LEU A 5 4.40 7.46 -2.50
C LEU A 5 3.56 6.39 -1.84
N PHE A 6 4.22 5.45 -1.20
CA PHE A 6 3.57 4.33 -0.53
C PHE A 6 3.82 4.40 0.95
N ASN A 7 2.75 4.45 1.72
CA ASN A 7 2.81 4.51 3.18
C ASN A 7 1.91 3.45 3.78
N LEU A 8 2.32 2.92 4.92
CA LEU A 8 1.48 2.05 5.73
C LEU A 8 1.03 2.81 6.96
N HIS A 9 -0.18 2.55 7.41
CA HIS A 9 -0.61 3.11 8.69
C HIS A 9 -1.61 2.20 9.38
N ASN A 10 -1.68 2.35 10.68
CA ASN A 10 -2.71 1.74 11.51
C ASN A 10 -3.18 2.80 12.49
N ASP A 11 -3.93 2.40 13.51
CA ASP A 11 -4.50 3.36 14.46
C ASP A 11 -3.45 4.16 15.22
N ALA A 12 -2.26 3.62 15.37
CA ALA A 12 -1.24 4.20 16.24
C ALA A 12 0.03 4.64 15.50
N GLN A 13 0.28 4.14 14.30
CA GLN A 13 1.57 4.31 13.64
C GLN A 13 1.45 4.59 12.16
N VAL A 14 2.46 5.27 11.63
CA VAL A 14 2.62 5.48 10.20
C VAL A 14 4.02 5.03 9.83
N GLU A 15 4.13 4.28 8.73
CA GLU A 15 5.42 3.77 8.27
C GLU A 15 5.57 4.06 6.78
N LYS A 16 6.60 4.78 6.42
CA LYS A 16 6.85 5.10 5.02
C LYS A 16 7.59 3.97 4.34
N LEU A 17 7.06 3.49 3.23
CA LEU A 17 7.75 2.47 2.45
C LEU A 17 8.68 3.06 1.41
N GLY A 18 8.32 4.23 0.86
CA GLY A 18 9.14 4.87 -0.14
C GLY A 18 8.31 5.32 -1.33
N SER A 19 9.00 5.78 -2.37
CA SER A 19 8.34 6.24 -3.58
C SER A 19 8.84 5.47 -4.78
N MET A 20 8.02 5.45 -5.84
CA MET A 20 8.37 4.74 -7.05
C MET A 20 7.70 5.43 -8.23
N ALA A 21 8.45 5.54 -9.33
CA ALA A 21 7.91 6.08 -10.57
C ALA A 21 7.18 4.96 -11.31
N LEU A 22 5.90 5.18 -11.60
CA LEU A 22 5.06 4.19 -12.27
C LEU A 22 4.29 4.88 -13.40
N VAL A 23 3.81 4.08 -14.33
CA VAL A 23 3.24 4.61 -15.57
C VAL A 23 1.86 5.25 -15.35
N ASP A 24 1.05 4.68 -14.46
CA ASP A 24 -0.29 5.20 -14.16
C ASP A 24 -0.81 4.65 -12.82
N ASP A 25 -2.04 5.04 -12.49
CA ASP A 25 -2.66 4.62 -11.24
C ASP A 25 -2.89 3.12 -11.17
N ASP A 26 -3.21 2.49 -12.30
CA ASP A 26 -3.43 1.04 -12.33
C ASP A 26 -2.16 0.30 -11.98
N ALA A 27 -1.03 0.77 -12.49
CA ALA A 27 0.27 0.19 -12.15
C ALA A 27 0.58 0.37 -10.67
N ALA A 28 0.24 1.55 -10.12
CA ALA A 28 0.45 1.81 -8.71
C ALA A 28 -0.42 0.89 -7.84
N LEU A 29 -1.67 0.66 -8.23
CA LEU A 29 -2.54 -0.25 -7.51
C LEU A 29 -2.02 -1.69 -7.55
N ALA A 30 -1.58 -2.14 -8.71
CA ALA A 30 -1.05 -3.49 -8.84
C ALA A 30 0.18 -3.68 -7.97
N PHE A 31 1.06 -2.69 -7.98
CA PHE A 31 2.25 -2.74 -7.14
C PHE A 31 1.88 -2.74 -5.66
N GLY A 32 0.93 -1.91 -5.27
CA GLY A 32 0.47 -1.86 -3.88
C GLY A 32 -0.10 -3.18 -3.39
N LYS A 33 -0.90 -3.84 -4.22
CA LYS A 33 -1.45 -5.13 -3.87
C LYS A 33 -0.36 -6.19 -3.71
N GLN A 34 0.66 -6.13 -4.55
CA GLN A 34 1.78 -7.04 -4.43
C GLN A 34 2.55 -6.81 -3.13
N VAL A 35 2.75 -5.54 -2.77
CA VAL A 35 3.40 -5.20 -1.50
C VAL A 35 2.63 -5.76 -0.32
N ILE A 36 1.31 -5.61 -0.33
CA ILE A 36 0.46 -6.13 0.74
C ILE A 36 0.63 -7.65 0.87
N ARG A 37 0.59 -8.37 -0.25
CA ARG A 37 0.76 -9.81 -0.23
C ARG A 37 2.11 -10.22 0.33
N ASP A 38 3.17 -9.53 -0.11
CA ASP A 38 4.51 -9.85 0.35
C ASP A 38 4.66 -9.62 1.84
N LEU A 39 4.10 -8.54 2.35
CA LEU A 39 4.19 -8.24 3.77
C LEU A 39 3.36 -9.22 4.61
N LEU A 40 2.19 -9.61 4.13
CA LEU A 40 1.38 -10.59 4.84
C LEU A 40 2.03 -11.96 4.83
N ASP A 41 2.69 -12.34 3.75
CA ASP A 41 3.43 -13.59 3.69
C ASP A 41 4.60 -13.57 4.68
N LYS A 42 5.21 -12.41 4.84
CA LYS A 42 6.38 -12.29 5.70
C LYS A 42 6.01 -12.28 7.17
N ASP A 43 4.97 -11.52 7.53
CA ASP A 43 4.55 -11.40 8.93
C ASP A 43 3.07 -11.00 8.99
N LYS A 44 2.22 -11.99 8.82
CA LYS A 44 0.78 -11.79 8.77
C LYS A 44 0.23 -11.14 10.03
N GLU A 45 0.71 -11.56 11.19
CA GLU A 45 0.20 -11.03 12.45
C GLU A 45 0.52 -9.55 12.60
N ARG A 46 1.71 -9.15 12.20
CA ARG A 46 2.13 -7.76 12.33
C ARG A 46 1.30 -6.84 11.43
N TYR A 47 1.04 -7.27 10.20
CA TYR A 47 0.46 -6.39 9.20
C TYR A 47 -1.04 -6.51 9.02
N SER A 48 -1.69 -7.42 9.70
CA SER A 48 -3.10 -7.70 9.46
C SER A 48 -4.05 -6.55 9.78
N GLY A 49 -3.66 -5.57 10.52
CA GLY A 49 -4.51 -4.41 10.83
C GLY A 49 -4.09 -3.13 10.13
N TRP A 50 -3.16 -3.23 9.20
CA TRP A 50 -2.61 -2.07 8.54
C TRP A 50 -3.38 -1.71 7.27
N THR A 51 -3.16 -0.49 6.81
CA THR A 51 -3.71 0.02 5.56
C THR A 51 -2.56 0.58 4.73
N LEU A 52 -2.56 0.26 3.44
CA LEU A 52 -1.59 0.84 2.52
C LEU A 52 -2.24 2.05 1.85
N GLU A 53 -1.55 3.18 1.90
CA GLU A 53 -2.01 4.39 1.24
C GLU A 53 -1.05 4.76 0.12
N ILE A 54 -1.61 5.04 -1.05
CA ILE A 54 -0.85 5.42 -2.23
C ILE A 54 -1.24 6.84 -2.60
N THR A 55 -0.25 7.72 -2.71
CA THR A 55 -0.50 9.11 -3.09
C THR A 55 0.42 9.51 -4.23
N GLU A 56 -0.02 10.52 -4.98
CA GLU A 56 0.77 11.13 -6.03
C GLU A 56 0.71 12.63 -5.80
N GLY A 57 1.78 13.19 -5.26
CA GLY A 57 1.75 14.58 -4.82
C GLY A 57 0.69 14.77 -3.75
N ASP A 58 -0.25 15.69 -3.98
CA ASP A 58 -1.33 15.96 -3.04
C ASP A 58 -2.56 15.09 -3.27
N ARG A 59 -2.52 14.25 -4.30
CA ARG A 59 -3.69 13.46 -4.69
C ARG A 59 -3.61 12.06 -4.08
N ARG A 60 -4.70 11.63 -3.46
CA ARG A 60 -4.78 10.27 -2.97
C ARG A 60 -5.22 9.36 -4.12
N VAL A 61 -4.39 8.36 -4.40
CA VAL A 61 -4.69 7.40 -5.45
C VAL A 61 -5.53 6.24 -4.93
N ALA A 62 -5.14 5.70 -3.79
CA ALA A 62 -5.84 4.55 -3.22
C ALA A 62 -5.53 4.41 -1.74
N SER A 63 -6.44 3.71 -1.05
CA SER A 63 -6.25 3.35 0.35
C SER A 63 -6.76 1.91 0.46
N ILE A 64 -5.89 0.97 0.73
CA ILE A 64 -6.21 -0.46 0.69
C ILE A 64 -5.90 -1.09 2.05
N GLY A 65 -6.94 -1.60 2.71
CA GLY A 65 -6.75 -2.34 3.94
C GLY A 65 -6.14 -3.70 3.66
N PHE A 66 -5.23 -4.14 4.50
CA PHE A 66 -4.57 -5.43 4.30
C PHE A 66 -5.57 -6.58 4.30
N GLY A 67 -6.62 -6.47 5.08
CA GLY A 67 -7.67 -7.48 5.09
C GLY A 67 -8.47 -7.56 3.79
N ALA A 68 -8.46 -6.47 2.99
CA ALA A 68 -9.21 -6.45 1.73
C ALA A 68 -8.62 -7.36 0.67
N GLU A 69 -7.38 -7.79 0.84
CA GLU A 69 -6.75 -8.72 -0.09
C GLU A 69 -7.15 -10.18 0.17
N ARG A 70 -7.87 -10.41 1.23
CA ARG A 70 -8.31 -11.77 1.53
C ARG A 70 -9.49 -12.14 0.66
N ILE A 71 -9.42 -13.30 0.08
CA ILE A 71 -10.51 -13.86 -0.71
C ILE A 71 -11.05 -15.05 0.07
N ASP A 72 -12.26 -14.94 0.49
CA ASP A 72 -12.89 -16.02 1.24
C ASP A 72 -13.83 -16.82 0.38
#